data_c4f2fef29e4dd409c8457c228fd662ec
#
_entry.id   c4f2fef29e4dd409c8457c228fd662ec
#
_cell.length_a   1.000
_cell.length_b   1.000
_cell.length_c   1.000
_cell.angle_alpha   90.00
_cell.angle_beta   90.00
_cell.angle_gamma   90.00
#
_symmetry.space_group_name_H-M   'P 1'
#
loop_
_entity.id
_entity.type
_entity.pdbx_description
1 polymer ?
#
loop_
_entity_poly.entity_id
_entity_poly.type
_entity_poly.pdbx_seq_one_letter_code
_entity_poly.pdbx_strand_id
1 'polypeptide(L)'
;MEAPSDRWVPPRWVAWGAVVVAFAFAGVSLVWALGSTVGLDTLGGAIERMARAGDPALLAANAVALVLKVMGGVLALALVQPWGRHLPQRPLLVLGWLGAGVLVLYGALQTGSVALVAAGVVELDEPLSERALTWRLFLWEPWFLVWGLLLAGATLRCQRLSSQQTSRRNRSMRDGESYERTS
;
A
#
# COMPACT_ATOMS: atom_id res chain seq x y z
N MET A 1 23.71 30.84 -8.60
CA MET A 1 23.46 30.48 -7.19
C MET A 1 22.02 29.98 -7.12
N GLU A 2 21.79 28.72 -7.55
CA GLU A 2 20.45 28.10 -7.50
C GLU A 2 20.13 27.79 -6.05
N ALA A 3 19.03 28.37 -5.56
CA ALA A 3 18.46 28.02 -4.27
C ALA A 3 18.22 26.51 -4.22
N PRO A 4 18.56 25.81 -3.13
CA PRO A 4 18.21 24.40 -3.00
C PRO A 4 16.68 24.31 -3.13
N SER A 5 16.23 23.66 -4.21
CA SER A 5 14.81 23.41 -4.44
C SER A 5 14.26 22.76 -3.16
N ASP A 6 13.38 23.46 -2.48
CA ASP A 6 12.62 22.95 -1.33
C ASP A 6 11.75 21.79 -1.84
N ARG A 7 12.37 20.62 -1.94
CA ARG A 7 11.68 19.42 -2.40
C ARG A 7 10.67 19.03 -1.35
N TRP A 8 9.41 19.29 -1.67
CA TRP A 8 8.28 18.91 -0.83
C TRP A 8 8.41 17.47 -0.33
N VAL A 9 8.33 17.27 0.97
CA VAL A 9 8.39 15.96 1.62
C VAL A 9 6.99 15.60 2.11
N PRO A 10 6.43 14.44 1.71
CA PRO A 10 5.12 14.03 2.18
C PRO A 10 5.04 14.05 3.71
N PRO A 11 3.91 14.48 4.30
CA PRO A 11 3.75 14.52 5.75
C PRO A 11 3.75 13.12 6.37
N ARG A 12 4.06 13.04 7.67
CA ARG A 12 4.16 11.75 8.38
C ARG A 12 2.86 10.96 8.40
N TRP A 13 1.72 11.63 8.39
CA TRP A 13 0.42 10.96 8.41
C TRP A 13 0.18 10.08 7.16
N VAL A 14 0.75 10.44 6.00
CA VAL A 14 0.67 9.60 4.78
C VAL A 14 1.27 8.22 5.03
N ALA A 15 2.42 8.19 5.68
CA ALA A 15 3.12 6.94 5.95
C ALA A 15 2.40 6.11 7.04
N TRP A 16 1.87 6.75 8.08
CA TRP A 16 1.02 6.08 9.07
C TRP A 16 -0.30 5.61 8.47
N GLY A 17 -0.87 6.38 7.52
CA GLY A 17 -2.05 5.97 6.76
C GLY A 17 -1.83 4.65 6.01
N ALA A 18 -0.66 4.48 5.36
CA ALA A 18 -0.31 3.22 4.70
C ALA A 18 -0.29 2.03 5.68
N VAL A 19 0.24 2.23 6.89
CA VAL A 19 0.27 1.21 7.95
C VAL A 19 -1.15 0.84 8.39
N VAL A 20 -1.97 1.84 8.71
CA VAL A 20 -3.35 1.63 9.20
C VAL A 20 -4.18 0.91 8.15
N VAL A 21 -4.13 1.36 6.90
CA VAL A 21 -4.87 0.75 5.79
C VAL A 21 -4.46 -0.70 5.58
N ALA A 22 -3.15 -1.01 5.61
CA ALA A 22 -2.64 -2.37 5.45
C ALA A 22 -3.15 -3.31 6.55
N PHE A 23 -2.99 -2.92 7.82
CA PHE A 23 -3.39 -3.77 8.94
C PHE A 23 -4.91 -3.86 9.12
N ALA A 24 -5.68 -2.81 8.81
CA ALA A 24 -7.13 -2.88 8.79
C ALA A 24 -7.60 -3.92 7.76
N PHE A 25 -7.00 -3.91 6.57
CA PHE A 25 -7.34 -4.87 5.53
C PHE A 25 -6.84 -6.29 5.83
N ALA A 26 -5.69 -6.43 6.48
CA ALA A 26 -5.23 -7.73 7.00
C ALA A 26 -6.19 -8.26 8.07
N GLY A 27 -6.71 -7.40 8.95
CA GLY A 27 -7.71 -7.76 9.96
C GLY A 27 -8.99 -8.33 9.36
N VAL A 28 -9.51 -7.72 8.29
CA VAL A 28 -10.66 -8.27 7.55
C VAL A 28 -10.36 -9.67 6.99
N SER A 29 -9.20 -9.84 6.34
CA SER A 29 -8.79 -11.15 5.82
C SER A 29 -8.60 -12.20 6.94
N LEU A 30 -8.12 -11.79 8.11
CA LEU A 30 -7.99 -12.65 9.27
C LEU A 30 -9.36 -13.11 9.79
N VAL A 31 -10.32 -12.19 9.91
CA VAL A 31 -11.68 -12.51 10.35
C VAL A 31 -12.32 -13.55 9.44
N TRP A 32 -12.13 -13.42 8.11
CA TRP A 32 -12.62 -14.42 7.15
C TRP A 32 -11.83 -15.73 7.21
N ALA A 33 -10.52 -15.69 7.43
CA ALA A 33 -9.70 -16.89 7.61
C ALA A 33 -10.09 -17.69 8.85
N LEU A 34 -10.64 -17.03 9.89
CA LEU A 34 -11.19 -17.66 11.08
C LEU A 34 -12.62 -18.21 10.90
N GLY A 35 -13.15 -18.18 9.66
CA GLY A 35 -14.46 -18.74 9.32
C GLY A 35 -15.65 -17.79 9.49
N SER A 36 -15.41 -16.49 9.73
CA SER A 36 -16.51 -15.52 9.78
C SER A 36 -17.10 -15.28 8.40
N THR A 37 -18.42 -15.20 8.34
CA THR A 37 -19.17 -14.88 7.10
C THR A 37 -19.64 -13.43 7.06
N VAL A 38 -19.26 -12.63 8.06
CA VAL A 38 -19.66 -11.22 8.15
C VAL A 38 -19.08 -10.43 6.98
N GLY A 39 -19.94 -9.73 6.26
CA GLY A 39 -19.55 -8.88 5.12
C GLY A 39 -19.29 -9.64 3.81
N LEU A 40 -19.43 -10.97 3.76
CA LEU A 40 -19.29 -11.73 2.51
C LEU A 40 -20.34 -11.33 1.46
N ASP A 41 -21.51 -10.93 1.89
CA ASP A 41 -22.58 -10.40 1.04
C ASP A 41 -22.22 -9.11 0.29
N THR A 42 -21.18 -8.41 0.77
CA THR A 42 -20.64 -7.21 0.12
C THR A 42 -19.65 -7.52 -1.00
N LEU A 43 -19.14 -8.76 -1.06
CA LEU A 43 -18.27 -9.23 -2.15
C LEU A 43 -19.11 -9.71 -3.35
N GLY A 44 -20.20 -10.42 -3.06
CA GLY A 44 -21.15 -10.96 -4.05
C GLY A 44 -20.57 -12.01 -4.99
N GLY A 45 -21.44 -12.52 -5.86
CA GLY A 45 -21.07 -13.41 -6.96
C GLY A 45 -20.39 -14.72 -6.55
N ALA A 46 -19.46 -15.17 -7.37
CA ALA A 46 -18.76 -16.46 -7.16
C ALA A 46 -17.94 -16.47 -5.85
N ILE A 47 -17.33 -15.34 -5.48
CA ILE A 47 -16.48 -15.25 -4.28
C ILE A 47 -17.31 -15.50 -3.02
N GLU A 48 -18.48 -14.89 -2.91
CA GLU A 48 -19.37 -15.10 -1.77
C GLU A 48 -19.83 -16.57 -1.68
N ARG A 49 -20.21 -17.17 -2.80
CA ARG A 49 -20.65 -18.59 -2.83
C ARG A 49 -19.53 -19.54 -2.41
N MET A 50 -18.33 -19.37 -2.97
CA MET A 50 -17.16 -20.18 -2.62
C MET A 50 -16.78 -20.00 -1.15
N ALA A 51 -16.85 -18.78 -0.62
CA ALA A 51 -16.57 -18.49 0.79
C ALA A 51 -17.58 -19.19 1.71
N ARG A 52 -18.86 -19.11 1.38
CA ARG A 52 -19.93 -19.80 2.17
C ARG A 52 -19.86 -21.31 2.07
N ALA A 53 -19.37 -21.85 0.93
CA ALA A 53 -19.15 -23.28 0.75
C ALA A 53 -17.86 -23.78 1.44
N GLY A 54 -17.02 -22.90 1.99
CA GLY A 54 -15.74 -23.26 2.61
C GLY A 54 -14.74 -23.79 1.59
N ASP A 55 -14.74 -23.26 0.37
CA ASP A 55 -13.88 -23.71 -0.72
C ASP A 55 -12.40 -23.64 -0.33
N PRO A 56 -11.65 -24.75 -0.37
CA PRO A 56 -10.25 -24.79 0.08
C PRO A 56 -9.35 -23.87 -0.73
N ALA A 57 -9.60 -23.69 -2.03
CA ALA A 57 -8.78 -22.84 -2.88
C ALA A 57 -8.96 -21.37 -2.51
N LEU A 58 -10.20 -20.95 -2.22
CA LEU A 58 -10.47 -19.60 -1.75
C LEU A 58 -9.89 -19.35 -0.35
N LEU A 59 -9.97 -20.33 0.55
CA LEU A 59 -9.34 -20.23 1.89
C LEU A 59 -7.83 -20.08 1.78
N ALA A 60 -7.18 -20.88 0.92
CA ALA A 60 -5.74 -20.77 0.65
C ALA A 60 -5.38 -19.41 0.04
N ALA A 61 -6.16 -18.93 -0.94
CA ALA A 61 -5.95 -17.61 -1.54
C ALA A 61 -6.09 -16.47 -0.52
N ASN A 62 -7.09 -16.54 0.37
CA ASN A 62 -7.25 -15.56 1.45
C ASN A 62 -6.11 -15.61 2.46
N ALA A 63 -5.59 -16.81 2.80
CA ALA A 63 -4.43 -16.95 3.68
C ALA A 63 -3.16 -16.32 3.06
N VAL A 64 -2.91 -16.55 1.78
CA VAL A 64 -1.81 -15.90 1.04
C VAL A 64 -2.01 -14.39 1.02
N ALA A 65 -3.21 -13.92 0.72
CA ALA A 65 -3.53 -12.48 0.72
C ALA A 65 -3.34 -11.85 2.11
N LEU A 66 -3.71 -12.54 3.19
CA LEU A 66 -3.46 -12.10 4.56
C LEU A 66 -1.96 -11.92 4.84
N VAL A 67 -1.15 -12.92 4.49
CA VAL A 67 0.32 -12.84 4.67
C VAL A 67 0.89 -11.66 3.89
N LEU A 68 0.50 -11.48 2.63
CA LEU A 68 0.97 -10.36 1.80
C LEU A 68 0.55 -9.00 2.38
N LYS A 69 -0.66 -8.88 2.93
CA LYS A 69 -1.13 -7.66 3.59
C LYS A 69 -0.35 -7.34 4.86
N VAL A 70 -0.05 -8.35 5.68
CA VAL A 70 0.79 -8.20 6.87
C VAL A 70 2.21 -7.79 6.47
N MET A 71 2.81 -8.44 5.46
CA MET A 71 4.14 -8.06 4.95
C MET A 71 4.15 -6.62 4.43
N GLY A 72 3.13 -6.21 3.68
CA GLY A 72 2.97 -4.83 3.22
C GLY A 72 2.83 -3.82 4.37
N GLY A 73 2.12 -4.20 5.44
CA GLY A 73 2.00 -3.40 6.66
C GLY A 73 3.35 -3.26 7.40
N VAL A 74 4.10 -4.36 7.51
CA VAL A 74 5.45 -4.36 8.10
C VAL A 74 6.43 -3.53 7.25
N LEU A 75 6.34 -3.62 5.92
CA LEU A 75 7.11 -2.78 5.01
C LEU A 75 6.80 -1.28 5.23
N ALA A 76 5.52 -0.93 5.31
CA ALA A 76 5.09 0.43 5.59
C ALA A 76 5.59 0.92 6.97
N LEU A 77 5.56 0.05 7.99
CA LEU A 77 6.16 0.33 9.31
C LEU A 77 7.66 0.57 9.22
N ALA A 78 8.40 -0.24 8.46
CA ALA A 78 9.84 -0.07 8.28
C ALA A 78 10.19 1.29 7.63
N LEU A 79 9.34 1.81 6.75
CA LEU A 79 9.53 3.13 6.13
C LEU A 79 9.31 4.30 7.11
N VAL A 80 8.58 4.09 8.22
CA VAL A 80 8.22 5.13 9.20
C VAL A 80 9.04 5.06 10.46
N GLN A 81 9.32 3.87 10.95
CA GLN A 81 9.91 3.61 12.25
C GLN A 81 11.43 3.72 12.24
N PRO A 82 12.05 4.10 13.39
CA PRO A 82 13.51 4.21 13.49
C PRO A 82 14.27 2.92 13.22
N TRP A 83 13.68 1.75 13.55
CA TRP A 83 14.33 0.46 13.30
C TRP A 83 14.52 0.16 11.80
N GLY A 84 13.67 0.70 10.94
CA GLY A 84 13.82 0.57 9.48
C GLY A 84 15.12 1.19 8.95
N ARG A 85 15.74 2.11 9.69
CA ARG A 85 17.05 2.68 9.33
C ARG A 85 18.21 1.69 9.45
N HIS A 86 18.04 0.60 10.19
CA HIS A 86 19.01 -0.48 10.29
C HIS A 86 18.94 -1.44 9.09
N LEU A 87 17.84 -1.38 8.33
CA LEU A 87 17.71 -2.15 7.09
C LEU A 87 18.45 -1.47 5.94
N PRO A 88 19.00 -2.24 5.00
CA PRO A 88 19.61 -1.68 3.82
C PRO A 88 18.56 -0.88 3.03
N GLN A 89 18.84 0.41 2.84
CA GLN A 89 17.86 1.35 2.27
C GLN A 89 17.45 1.03 0.83
N ARG A 90 18.40 0.55 0.01
CA ARG A 90 18.10 0.25 -1.40
C ARG A 90 17.00 -0.79 -1.57
N PRO A 91 17.10 -2.01 -0.99
CA PRO A 91 16.01 -2.98 -1.09
C PRO A 91 14.71 -2.50 -0.44
N LEU A 92 14.78 -1.76 0.67
CA LEU A 92 13.59 -1.21 1.31
C LEU A 92 12.82 -0.25 0.38
N LEU A 93 13.53 0.65 -0.30
CA LEU A 93 12.92 1.57 -1.27
C LEU A 93 12.44 0.84 -2.54
N VAL A 94 13.19 -0.15 -3.03
CA VAL A 94 12.77 -0.95 -4.18
C VAL A 94 11.47 -1.69 -3.87
N LEU A 95 11.41 -2.38 -2.73
CA LEU A 95 10.19 -3.08 -2.31
C LEU A 95 9.02 -2.11 -2.08
N GLY A 96 9.28 -0.93 -1.51
CA GLY A 96 8.29 0.11 -1.34
C GLY A 96 7.70 0.59 -2.67
N TRP A 97 8.53 0.88 -3.67
CA TRP A 97 8.09 1.30 -4.99
C TRP A 97 7.40 0.18 -5.78
N LEU A 98 7.94 -1.05 -5.74
CA LEU A 98 7.31 -2.21 -6.38
C LEU A 98 5.94 -2.50 -5.77
N GLY A 99 5.86 -2.55 -4.43
CA GLY A 99 4.60 -2.77 -3.73
C GLY A 99 3.57 -1.68 -4.04
N ALA A 100 3.98 -0.40 -4.01
CA ALA A 100 3.11 0.71 -4.36
C ALA A 100 2.62 0.62 -5.81
N GLY A 101 3.52 0.33 -6.75
CA GLY A 101 3.18 0.18 -8.17
C GLY A 101 2.19 -0.95 -8.42
N VAL A 102 2.41 -2.11 -7.82
CA VAL A 102 1.50 -3.26 -7.93
C VAL A 102 0.12 -2.92 -7.34
N LEU A 103 0.07 -2.32 -6.14
CA LEU A 103 -1.19 -1.97 -5.50
C LEU A 103 -1.98 -0.90 -6.27
N VAL A 104 -1.29 0.13 -6.79
CA VAL A 104 -1.93 1.17 -7.60
C VAL A 104 -2.46 0.58 -8.91
N LEU A 105 -1.66 -0.21 -9.61
CA LEU A 105 -2.07 -0.83 -10.86
C LEU A 105 -3.26 -1.78 -10.65
N TYR A 106 -3.15 -2.67 -9.67
CA TYR A 106 -4.21 -3.60 -9.31
C TYR A 106 -5.50 -2.87 -8.91
N GLY A 107 -5.40 -1.90 -7.99
CA GLY A 107 -6.55 -1.13 -7.52
C GLY A 107 -7.20 -0.29 -8.63
N ALA A 108 -6.40 0.29 -9.54
CA ALA A 108 -6.92 1.03 -10.69
C ALA A 108 -7.66 0.12 -11.68
N LEU A 109 -7.09 -1.04 -12.00
CA LEU A 109 -7.72 -2.02 -12.90
C LEU A 109 -9.02 -2.57 -12.32
N GLN A 110 -9.01 -2.94 -11.04
CA GLN A 110 -10.19 -3.49 -10.37
C GLN A 110 -11.30 -2.44 -10.22
N THR A 111 -10.96 -1.24 -9.74
CA THR A 111 -11.92 -0.13 -9.64
C THR A 111 -12.50 0.22 -11.01
N GLY A 112 -11.65 0.28 -12.03
CA GLY A 112 -12.06 0.55 -13.41
C GLY A 112 -13.00 -0.54 -13.96
N SER A 113 -12.69 -1.82 -13.73
CA SER A 113 -13.52 -2.94 -14.18
C SER A 113 -14.91 -2.87 -13.54
N VAL A 114 -14.98 -2.67 -12.22
CA VAL A 114 -16.27 -2.57 -11.52
C VAL A 114 -17.05 -1.32 -11.93
N ALA A 115 -16.35 -0.21 -12.21
CA ALA A 115 -16.99 1.01 -12.72
C ALA A 115 -17.62 0.80 -14.11
N LEU A 116 -16.97 0.03 -15.00
CA LEU A 116 -17.53 -0.31 -16.31
C LEU A 116 -18.78 -1.20 -16.20
N VAL A 117 -18.77 -2.13 -15.25
CA VAL A 117 -19.97 -2.94 -14.93
C VAL A 117 -21.10 -2.06 -14.39
N ALA A 118 -20.79 -1.16 -13.45
CA ALA A 118 -21.78 -0.23 -12.90
C ALA A 118 -22.35 0.74 -13.93
N ALA A 119 -21.57 1.10 -14.93
CA ALA A 119 -22.02 1.94 -16.06
C ALA A 119 -22.81 1.15 -17.14
N GLY A 120 -22.97 -0.18 -16.99
CA GLY A 120 -23.65 -1.02 -17.99
C GLY A 120 -22.86 -1.21 -19.29
N VAL A 121 -21.55 -0.93 -19.29
CA VAL A 121 -20.69 -1.12 -20.46
C VAL A 121 -20.23 -2.57 -20.59
N VAL A 122 -20.12 -3.25 -19.46
CA VAL A 122 -19.73 -4.67 -19.38
C VAL A 122 -20.82 -5.43 -18.65
N GLU A 123 -21.34 -6.45 -19.30
CA GLU A 123 -22.28 -7.40 -18.67
C GLU A 123 -21.50 -8.56 -18.05
N LEU A 124 -21.89 -8.96 -16.85
CA LEU A 124 -21.35 -10.15 -16.19
C LEU A 124 -22.29 -11.34 -16.46
N ASP A 125 -21.73 -12.52 -16.64
CA ASP A 125 -22.50 -13.77 -16.75
C ASP A 125 -23.39 -13.99 -15.52
N GLU A 126 -22.93 -13.54 -14.37
CA GLU A 126 -23.72 -13.51 -13.13
C GLU A 126 -23.81 -12.07 -12.61
N PRO A 127 -24.98 -11.46 -12.63
CA PRO A 127 -25.15 -10.09 -12.15
C PRO A 127 -24.87 -10.02 -10.64
N LEU A 128 -24.11 -9.02 -10.24
CA LEU A 128 -23.89 -8.70 -8.84
C LEU A 128 -25.14 -8.02 -8.27
N SER A 129 -25.43 -8.30 -6.99
CA SER A 129 -26.45 -7.52 -6.30
C SER A 129 -26.05 -6.04 -6.24
N GLU A 130 -27.01 -5.12 -6.24
CA GLU A 130 -26.74 -3.68 -6.12
C GLU A 130 -25.90 -3.36 -4.89
N ARG A 131 -26.12 -4.08 -3.80
CA ARG A 131 -25.33 -3.97 -2.58
C ARG A 131 -23.87 -4.35 -2.81
N ALA A 132 -23.60 -5.51 -3.41
CA ALA A 132 -22.25 -5.96 -3.68
C ALA A 132 -21.53 -5.01 -4.65
N LEU A 133 -22.21 -4.56 -5.70
CA LEU A 133 -21.67 -3.60 -6.66
C LEU A 133 -21.26 -2.29 -5.99
N THR A 134 -22.12 -1.74 -5.14
CA THR A 134 -21.85 -0.50 -4.38
C THR A 134 -20.65 -0.66 -3.46
N TRP A 135 -20.60 -1.73 -2.64
CA TRP A 135 -19.47 -1.96 -1.72
C TRP A 135 -18.15 -2.22 -2.45
N ARG A 136 -18.18 -2.94 -3.56
CA ARG A 136 -16.98 -3.16 -4.38
C ARG A 136 -16.48 -1.86 -4.98
N LEU A 137 -17.37 -1.04 -5.57
CA LEU A 137 -17.00 0.20 -6.23
C LEU A 137 -16.43 1.25 -5.26
N PHE A 138 -17.00 1.36 -4.06
CA PHE A 138 -16.64 2.45 -3.13
C PHE A 138 -15.70 2.03 -1.99
N LEU A 139 -15.60 0.74 -1.68
CA LEU A 139 -14.76 0.27 -0.59
C LEU A 139 -13.69 -0.72 -1.05
N TRP A 140 -14.08 -1.89 -1.56
CA TRP A 140 -13.13 -2.99 -1.73
C TRP A 140 -12.06 -2.72 -2.77
N GLU A 141 -12.43 -2.24 -3.95
CA GLU A 141 -11.49 -2.03 -5.04
C GLU A 141 -10.66 -0.73 -4.86
N PRO A 142 -11.26 0.43 -4.47
CA PRO A 142 -10.49 1.63 -4.20
C PRO A 142 -9.52 1.51 -3.02
N TRP A 143 -9.75 0.55 -2.10
CA TRP A 143 -8.88 0.33 -0.95
C TRP A 143 -7.43 0.03 -1.35
N PHE A 144 -7.25 -0.81 -2.37
CA PHE A 144 -5.92 -1.12 -2.90
C PHE A 144 -5.26 0.10 -3.53
N LEU A 145 -6.03 0.91 -4.25
CA LEU A 145 -5.55 2.15 -4.87
C LEU A 145 -5.09 3.14 -3.79
N VAL A 146 -5.92 3.38 -2.79
CA VAL A 146 -5.59 4.26 -1.65
C VAL A 146 -4.36 3.76 -0.91
N TRP A 147 -4.29 2.47 -0.62
CA TRP A 147 -3.12 1.88 0.03
C TRP A 147 -1.86 2.04 -0.79
N GLY A 148 -1.92 1.77 -2.10
CA GLY A 148 -0.79 1.94 -3.02
C GLY A 148 -0.28 3.39 -3.07
N LEU A 149 -1.18 4.38 -3.14
CA LEU A 149 -0.83 5.79 -3.12
C LEU A 149 -0.19 6.23 -1.80
N LEU A 150 -0.73 5.76 -0.68
CA LEU A 150 -0.16 6.02 0.65
C LEU A 150 1.23 5.38 0.80
N LEU A 151 1.41 4.16 0.30
CA LEU A 151 2.71 3.46 0.32
C LEU A 151 3.74 4.17 -0.58
N ALA A 152 3.33 4.65 -1.77
CA ALA A 152 4.18 5.48 -2.62
C ALA A 152 4.62 6.76 -1.92
N GLY A 153 3.70 7.44 -1.24
CA GLY A 153 4.00 8.63 -0.43
C GLY A 153 4.96 8.34 0.73
N ALA A 154 4.79 7.21 1.41
CA ALA A 154 5.68 6.76 2.48
C ALA A 154 7.10 6.48 1.95
N THR A 155 7.20 5.79 0.82
CA THR A 155 8.47 5.46 0.15
C THR A 155 9.19 6.73 -0.31
N LEU A 156 8.46 7.65 -0.95
CA LEU A 156 9.00 8.95 -1.39
C LEU A 156 9.51 9.76 -0.22
N ARG A 157 8.79 9.79 0.89
CA ARG A 157 9.23 10.47 2.11
C ARG A 157 10.54 9.89 2.63
N CYS A 158 10.63 8.56 2.77
CA CYS A 158 11.83 7.87 3.23
C CYS A 158 13.02 8.19 2.32
N GLN A 159 12.84 8.11 1.02
CA GLN A 159 13.87 8.40 0.01
C GLN A 159 14.39 9.85 0.14
N ARG A 160 13.52 10.83 0.27
CA ARG A 160 13.90 12.25 0.36
C ARG A 160 14.65 12.58 1.65
N LEU A 161 14.21 12.02 2.78
CA LEU A 161 14.89 12.20 4.06
C LEU A 161 16.30 11.62 4.04
N SER A 162 16.47 10.45 3.45
CA SER A 162 17.79 9.80 3.30
C SER A 162 18.73 10.63 2.43
N SER A 163 18.24 11.16 1.31
CA SER A 163 19.04 12.00 0.41
C SER A 163 19.48 13.31 1.09
N GLN A 164 18.63 13.91 1.90
CA GLN A 164 18.96 15.12 2.65
C GLN A 164 20.06 14.87 3.70
N GLN A 165 20.00 13.74 4.40
CA GLN A 165 21.03 13.37 5.38
C GLN A 165 22.41 13.17 4.73
N THR A 166 22.46 12.49 3.59
CA THR A 166 23.71 12.29 2.82
C THR A 166 24.30 13.62 2.36
N SER A 167 23.46 14.53 1.85
CA SER A 167 23.91 15.84 1.39
C SER A 167 24.45 16.71 2.54
N ARG A 168 23.82 16.68 3.71
CA ARG A 168 24.29 17.40 4.90
C ARG A 168 25.64 16.87 5.38
N ARG A 169 25.79 15.54 5.44
CA ARG A 169 27.04 14.90 5.84
C ARG A 169 28.21 15.28 4.92
N ASN A 170 27.98 15.23 3.60
CA ASN A 170 29.01 15.60 2.62
C ASN A 170 29.41 17.07 2.71
N ARG A 171 28.44 17.98 3.03
CA ARG A 171 28.76 19.40 3.21
C ARG A 171 29.63 19.61 4.45
N SER A 172 29.27 19.00 5.59
CA SER A 172 30.04 19.15 6.82
C SER A 172 31.47 18.60 6.71
N MET A 173 31.69 17.56 5.92
CA MET A 173 33.06 17.06 5.64
C MET A 173 33.86 18.05 4.81
N ARG A 174 33.27 18.66 3.78
CA ARG A 174 33.93 19.67 2.94
C ARG A 174 34.28 20.93 3.72
N ASP A 175 33.38 21.37 4.61
CA ASP A 175 33.64 22.55 5.44
C ASP A 175 34.76 22.28 6.45
N GLY A 176 34.90 21.06 7.00
CA GLY A 176 35.99 20.63 7.85
C GLY A 176 37.34 20.59 7.13
N GLU A 177 37.40 20.02 5.92
CA GLU A 177 38.63 19.97 5.11
C GLU A 177 39.11 21.37 4.67
N SER A 178 38.19 22.31 4.44
CA SER A 178 38.56 23.68 4.09
C SER A 178 39.18 24.44 5.28
N TYR A 179 38.73 24.16 6.50
CA TYR A 179 39.28 24.77 7.70
C TYR A 179 40.71 24.29 8.01
N GLU A 180 40.98 22.97 7.85
CA GLU A 180 42.31 22.40 8.07
C GLU A 180 43.35 22.89 7.06
N ARG A 181 42.94 23.27 5.83
CA ARG A 181 43.86 23.79 4.79
C ARG A 181 44.23 25.26 5.00
N THR A 182 43.53 26.01 5.84
CA THR A 182 43.75 27.44 6.10
C THR A 182 44.43 27.73 7.44
N SER A 183 44.66 26.72 8.25
CA SER A 183 45.45 26.76 9.50
C SER A 183 46.88 26.25 9.29
#